data_3d463179a2c8a44330533cefdabb77e1
#
_entry.id   3d463179a2c8a44330533cefdabb77e1
#
_cell.length_a   1.000
_cell.length_b   1.000
_cell.length_c   1.000
_cell.angle_alpha   90.00
_cell.angle_beta   90.00
_cell.angle_gamma   90.00
#
_symmetry.space_group_name_H-M   'P 1'
#
loop_
_entity.id
_entity.type
_entity.pdbx_description
1 polymer ?
#
loop_
_entity_poly.entity_id
_entity_poly.type
_entity_poly.pdbx_seq_one_letter_code
_entity_poly.pdbx_strand_id
1 'polypeptide(L)'
;GNELMTGKADVVATDGFSGNIALKSIEGMSSVLLHSLKDSLLNNGLMTKVGALLIKNAVSDLRSKYDTAKHGGAVLMGVNAPVVKTHGRSNERPIYYTLKQIDKILDEKLIDEFKQSFSNKREN
;
A
#
# COMPACT_ATOMS: atom_id res chain seq x y z
N GLY A 1 -14.67 -2.61 11.15
CA GLY A 1 -14.31 -1.93 9.86
C GLY A 1 -13.66 -0.56 10.07
N ASN A 2 -14.17 0.23 11.00
CA ASN A 2 -13.69 1.61 11.23
C ASN A 2 -12.22 1.68 11.69
N GLU A 3 -11.69 0.61 12.25
CA GLU A 3 -10.32 0.57 12.79
C GLU A 3 -9.27 0.18 11.76
N LEU A 4 -9.70 -0.30 10.60
CA LEU A 4 -8.80 -0.75 9.52
C LEU A 4 -7.77 0.31 9.11
N MET A 5 -8.15 1.59 9.12
CA MET A 5 -7.31 2.71 8.68
C MET A 5 -6.73 3.54 9.84
N THR A 6 -7.03 3.19 11.09
CA THR A 6 -6.63 3.99 12.27
C THR A 6 -5.29 3.59 12.86
N GLY A 7 -4.66 2.52 12.35
CA GLY A 7 -3.39 2.01 12.90
C GLY A 7 -3.51 1.37 14.28
N LYS A 8 -4.73 0.98 14.72
CA LYS A 8 -4.94 0.29 15.99
C LYS A 8 -4.56 -1.19 15.97
N ALA A 9 -4.44 -1.77 14.80
CA ALA A 9 -4.04 -3.15 14.60
C ALA A 9 -2.76 -3.21 13.76
N ASP A 10 -1.79 -4.00 14.18
CA ASP A 10 -0.55 -4.22 13.45
C ASP A 10 -0.78 -5.16 12.25
N VAL A 11 -1.69 -6.12 12.41
CA VAL A 11 -2.06 -7.09 11.37
C VAL A 11 -3.57 -7.28 11.33
N VAL A 12 -4.12 -7.30 10.13
CA VAL A 12 -5.54 -7.62 9.88
C VAL A 12 -5.62 -8.85 9.01
N ALA A 13 -6.13 -9.95 9.57
CA ALA A 13 -6.41 -11.17 8.83
C ALA A 13 -7.83 -11.12 8.24
N THR A 14 -7.96 -11.48 6.98
CA THR A 14 -9.24 -11.49 6.26
C THR A 14 -9.23 -12.57 5.18
N ASP A 15 -10.41 -12.99 4.73
CA ASP A 15 -10.52 -13.77 3.50
C ASP A 15 -10.16 -12.95 2.26
N GLY A 16 -9.81 -13.62 1.16
CA GLY A 16 -9.32 -12.95 -0.04
C GLY A 16 -10.37 -12.09 -0.74
N PHE A 17 -11.66 -12.39 -0.59
CA PHE A 17 -12.74 -11.63 -1.20
C PHE A 17 -13.01 -10.33 -0.43
N SER A 18 -13.25 -10.43 0.87
CA SER A 18 -13.51 -9.27 1.75
C SER A 18 -12.32 -8.33 1.80
N GLY A 19 -11.11 -8.87 1.92
CA GLY A 19 -9.87 -8.08 1.89
C GLY A 19 -9.66 -7.36 0.58
N ASN A 20 -9.93 -8.01 -0.56
CA ASN A 20 -9.82 -7.37 -1.86
C ASN A 20 -10.87 -6.28 -2.08
N ILE A 21 -12.10 -6.46 -1.61
CA ILE A 21 -13.14 -5.43 -1.66
C ILE A 21 -12.71 -4.23 -0.81
N ALA A 22 -12.28 -4.46 0.43
CA ALA A 22 -11.82 -3.39 1.30
C ALA A 22 -10.67 -2.60 0.67
N LEU A 23 -9.65 -3.29 0.15
CA LEU A 23 -8.50 -2.68 -0.53
C LEU A 23 -8.95 -1.83 -1.74
N LYS A 24 -9.78 -2.38 -2.61
CA LYS A 24 -10.27 -1.67 -3.81
C LYS A 24 -11.18 -0.50 -3.48
N SER A 25 -11.97 -0.60 -2.41
CA SER A 25 -12.80 0.51 -1.93
C SER A 25 -11.93 1.65 -1.40
N ILE A 26 -10.88 1.35 -0.63
CA ILE A 26 -9.92 2.34 -0.12
C ILE A 26 -9.16 3.01 -1.28
N GLU A 27 -8.64 2.24 -2.24
CA GLU A 27 -7.96 2.76 -3.42
C GLU A 27 -8.88 3.67 -4.25
N GLY A 28 -10.12 3.22 -4.49
CA GLY A 28 -11.12 3.97 -5.25
C GLY A 28 -11.51 5.28 -4.55
N MET A 29 -11.83 5.23 -3.26
CA MET A 29 -12.20 6.40 -2.48
C MET A 29 -11.05 7.41 -2.40
N SER A 30 -9.83 6.96 -2.17
CA SER A 30 -8.63 7.82 -2.15
C SER A 30 -8.45 8.56 -3.49
N SER A 31 -8.64 7.86 -4.60
CA SER A 31 -8.58 8.46 -5.94
C SER A 31 -9.66 9.51 -6.15
N VAL A 32 -10.91 9.20 -5.80
CA VAL A 32 -12.05 10.13 -5.93
C VAL A 32 -11.84 11.37 -5.08
N LEU A 33 -11.42 11.22 -3.81
CA LEU A 33 -11.17 12.35 -2.91
C LEU A 33 -10.06 13.27 -3.44
N LEU A 34 -8.95 12.71 -3.93
CA LEU A 34 -7.84 13.50 -4.48
C LEU A 34 -8.26 14.24 -5.77
N HIS A 35 -9.07 13.61 -6.64
CA HIS A 35 -9.59 14.29 -7.83
C HIS A 35 -10.57 15.40 -7.45
N SER A 36 -11.52 15.14 -6.57
CA SER A 36 -12.49 16.14 -6.11
C SER A 36 -11.81 17.33 -5.43
N LEU A 37 -10.78 17.09 -4.62
CA LEU A 37 -9.96 18.15 -4.02
C LEU A 37 -9.27 18.98 -5.10
N LYS A 38 -8.64 18.35 -6.08
CA LYS A 38 -7.98 19.04 -7.20
C LYS A 38 -8.97 19.89 -7.98
N ASP A 39 -10.14 19.33 -8.33
CA ASP A 39 -11.17 20.03 -9.08
C ASP A 39 -11.72 21.21 -8.30
N SER A 40 -11.98 21.07 -7.01
CA SER A 40 -12.41 22.16 -6.13
C SER A 40 -11.38 23.29 -6.04
N LEU A 41 -10.08 22.94 -5.97
CA LEU A 41 -9.00 23.92 -5.88
C LEU A 41 -8.78 24.65 -7.21
N LEU A 42 -9.02 24.02 -8.36
CA LEU A 42 -8.73 24.60 -9.66
C LEU A 42 -9.92 25.33 -10.30
N ASN A 43 -11.16 24.98 -9.94
CA ASN A 43 -12.38 25.47 -10.58
C ASN A 43 -13.10 26.59 -9.81
N ASN A 44 -12.70 26.92 -8.59
CA ASN A 44 -13.38 27.88 -7.71
C ASN A 44 -12.77 29.30 -7.70
N GLY A 45 -12.22 29.73 -8.83
CA GLY A 45 -11.75 31.11 -9.03
C GLY A 45 -10.26 31.33 -8.75
N LEU A 46 -9.82 32.60 -8.90
CA LEU A 46 -8.39 32.96 -8.87
C LEU A 46 -7.76 32.78 -7.48
N MET A 47 -8.47 33.15 -6.42
CA MET A 47 -7.99 33.03 -5.03
C MET A 47 -7.74 31.58 -4.65
N THR A 48 -8.61 30.65 -5.07
CA THR A 48 -8.46 29.23 -4.80
C THR A 48 -7.28 28.62 -5.54
N LYS A 49 -7.01 29.11 -6.76
CA LYS A 49 -5.82 28.71 -7.53
C LYS A 49 -4.52 29.16 -6.85
N VAL A 50 -4.49 30.38 -6.30
CA VAL A 50 -3.35 30.86 -5.51
C VAL A 50 -3.16 30.02 -4.25
N GLY A 51 -4.26 29.72 -3.54
CA GLY A 51 -4.24 28.81 -2.39
C GLY A 51 -3.72 27.41 -2.75
N ALA A 52 -4.16 26.84 -3.89
CA ALA A 52 -3.67 25.57 -4.40
C ALA A 52 -2.15 25.55 -4.66
N LEU A 53 -1.59 26.67 -5.13
CA LEU A 53 -0.16 26.81 -5.35
C LEU A 53 0.61 26.77 -4.03
N LEU A 54 0.11 27.44 -3.00
CA LEU A 54 0.71 27.48 -1.66
C LEU A 54 0.72 26.11 -0.97
N ILE A 55 -0.35 25.31 -1.13
CA ILE A 55 -0.47 24.00 -0.50
C ILE A 55 0.04 22.84 -1.38
N LYS A 56 0.54 23.13 -2.60
CA LYS A 56 0.97 22.10 -3.57
C LYS A 56 1.94 21.09 -2.96
N ASN A 57 2.90 21.54 -2.19
CA ASN A 57 3.90 20.66 -1.56
C ASN A 57 3.23 19.76 -0.51
N ALA A 58 2.36 20.29 0.35
CA ALA A 58 1.64 19.51 1.34
C ALA A 58 0.74 18.42 0.70
N VAL A 59 0.05 18.75 -0.40
CA VAL A 59 -0.75 17.78 -1.17
C VAL A 59 0.14 16.74 -1.85
N SER A 60 1.30 17.14 -2.37
CA SER A 60 2.28 16.21 -2.95
C SER A 60 2.83 15.23 -1.90
N ASP A 61 3.14 15.71 -0.71
CA ASP A 61 3.64 14.89 0.40
C ASP A 61 2.57 13.91 0.87
N LEU A 62 1.33 14.37 1.00
CA LEU A 62 0.18 13.52 1.31
C LEU A 62 0.01 12.42 0.27
N ARG A 63 0.02 12.76 -1.02
CA ARG A 63 -0.05 11.80 -2.12
C ARG A 63 1.11 10.79 -2.08
N SER A 64 2.33 11.27 -1.81
CA SER A 64 3.52 10.43 -1.71
C SER A 64 3.44 9.44 -0.53
N LYS A 65 2.81 9.84 0.58
CA LYS A 65 2.60 8.98 1.75
C LYS A 65 1.64 7.82 1.48
N TYR A 66 0.65 8.03 0.60
CA TYR A 66 -0.34 7.02 0.21
C TYR A 66 -0.06 6.42 -1.18
N ASP A 67 1.13 6.63 -1.73
CA ASP A 67 1.56 6.07 -3.02
C ASP A 67 1.87 4.57 -2.86
N THR A 68 0.91 3.73 -3.21
CA THR A 68 1.05 2.27 -3.16
C THR A 68 2.20 1.73 -4.01
N ALA A 69 2.60 2.47 -5.05
CA ALA A 69 3.72 2.08 -5.92
C ALA A 69 5.07 2.03 -5.17
N LYS A 70 5.21 2.74 -4.04
CA LYS A 70 6.44 2.74 -3.22
C LYS A 70 6.53 1.53 -2.28
N HIS A 71 5.45 0.82 -2.07
CA HIS A 71 5.41 -0.31 -1.13
C HIS A 71 5.72 -1.66 -1.80
N GLY A 72 6.04 -1.66 -3.11
CA GLY A 72 6.31 -2.88 -3.87
C GLY A 72 5.03 -3.64 -4.20
N GLY A 73 4.97 -4.91 -3.81
CA GLY A 73 3.82 -5.78 -4.04
C GLY A 73 3.35 -6.50 -2.78
N ALA A 74 2.35 -7.35 -2.96
CA ALA A 74 1.88 -8.24 -1.90
C ALA A 74 2.75 -9.50 -1.83
N VAL A 75 3.32 -9.77 -0.66
CA VAL A 75 4.12 -10.98 -0.41
C VAL A 75 3.19 -12.19 -0.28
N LEU A 76 3.47 -13.24 -1.05
CA LEU A 76 2.78 -14.52 -0.93
C LEU A 76 3.44 -15.32 0.20
N MET A 77 2.68 -15.52 1.28
CA MET A 77 3.14 -16.27 2.45
C MET A 77 2.86 -17.76 2.31
N GLY A 78 3.63 -18.60 3.02
CA GLY A 78 3.45 -20.06 3.03
C GLY A 78 4.10 -20.80 1.86
N VAL A 79 4.97 -20.15 1.11
CA VAL A 79 5.78 -20.73 0.02
C VAL A 79 7.25 -20.79 0.42
N ASN A 80 8.02 -21.66 -0.24
CA ASN A 80 9.43 -21.92 0.11
C ASN A 80 10.45 -20.92 -0.45
N ALA A 81 9.99 -19.93 -1.20
CA ALA A 81 10.82 -18.88 -1.79
C ALA A 81 10.07 -17.54 -1.75
N PRO A 82 10.75 -16.38 -1.79
CA PRO A 82 10.09 -15.10 -1.85
C PRO A 82 9.31 -14.96 -3.17
N VAL A 83 8.00 -14.79 -3.04
CA VAL A 83 7.10 -14.50 -4.16
C VAL A 83 6.36 -13.22 -3.84
N VAL A 84 6.46 -12.23 -4.70
CA VAL A 84 5.79 -10.94 -4.53
C VAL A 84 4.93 -10.64 -5.75
N LYS A 85 3.62 -10.45 -5.52
CA LYS A 85 2.66 -10.09 -6.55
C LYS A 85 2.59 -8.57 -6.67
N THR A 86 3.02 -8.03 -7.79
CA THR A 86 2.86 -6.61 -8.11
C THR A 86 1.50 -6.30 -8.73
N HIS A 87 1.14 -5.02 -8.85
CA HIS A 87 -0.13 -4.59 -9.44
C HIS A 87 -0.13 -4.79 -10.96
N GLY A 88 -1.28 -5.16 -11.56
CA GLY A 88 -1.39 -5.45 -13.00
C GLY A 88 -1.12 -4.26 -13.94
N ARG A 89 -1.15 -3.02 -13.42
CA ARG A 89 -0.78 -1.78 -14.14
C ARG A 89 0.59 -1.26 -13.74
N SER A 90 1.52 -2.17 -13.44
CA SER A 90 2.86 -1.80 -13.02
C SER A 90 3.69 -1.35 -14.21
N ASN A 91 4.32 -0.18 -14.07
CA ASN A 91 5.44 0.27 -14.90
C ASN A 91 6.77 -0.11 -14.21
N GLU A 92 7.89 0.45 -14.66
CA GLU A 92 9.21 0.17 -14.11
C GLU A 92 9.34 0.46 -12.61
N ARG A 93 8.66 1.49 -12.10
CA ARG A 93 8.82 1.94 -10.70
C ARG A 93 8.28 0.94 -9.66
N PRO A 94 7.01 0.45 -9.72
CA PRO A 94 6.55 -0.63 -8.84
C PRO A 94 7.38 -1.90 -8.96
N ILE A 95 7.87 -2.26 -10.16
CA ILE A 95 8.73 -3.42 -10.37
C ILE A 95 10.05 -3.26 -9.60
N TYR A 96 10.69 -2.08 -9.68
CA TYR A 96 11.88 -1.78 -8.91
C TYR A 96 11.68 -1.97 -7.40
N TYR A 97 10.59 -1.41 -6.84
CA TYR A 97 10.29 -1.57 -5.41
C TYR A 97 9.94 -3.02 -5.04
N THR A 98 9.31 -3.78 -5.94
CA THR A 98 9.05 -5.21 -5.76
C THR A 98 10.35 -6.00 -5.67
N LEU A 99 11.32 -5.74 -6.55
CA LEU A 99 12.64 -6.38 -6.50
C LEU A 99 13.40 -6.03 -5.22
N LYS A 100 13.38 -4.75 -4.83
CA LYS A 100 13.97 -4.31 -3.56
C LYS A 100 13.32 -4.95 -2.33
N GLN A 101 12.01 -5.21 -2.39
CA GLN A 101 11.29 -5.93 -1.35
C GLN A 101 11.71 -7.41 -1.28
N ILE A 102 11.90 -8.07 -2.42
CA ILE A 102 12.42 -9.45 -2.49
C ILE A 102 13.82 -9.52 -1.90
N ASP A 103 14.69 -8.60 -2.26
CA ASP A 103 16.06 -8.50 -1.74
C ASP A 103 16.04 -8.40 -0.20
N LYS A 104 15.22 -7.51 0.34
CA LYS A 104 15.02 -7.38 1.79
C LYS A 104 14.51 -8.67 2.45
N ILE A 105 13.56 -9.39 1.84
CA ILE A 105 13.03 -10.66 2.35
C ILE A 105 14.14 -11.72 2.43
N LEU A 106 15.04 -11.74 1.44
CA LEU A 106 16.18 -12.65 1.42
C LEU A 106 17.21 -12.28 2.48
N ASP A 107 17.60 -11.02 2.59
CA ASP A 107 18.56 -10.52 3.57
C ASP A 107 18.11 -10.77 5.01
N GLU A 108 16.83 -10.52 5.29
CA GLU A 108 16.22 -10.71 6.61
C GLU A 108 15.85 -12.18 6.89
N LYS A 109 16.07 -13.11 5.93
CA LYS A 109 15.75 -14.54 6.06
C LYS A 109 14.31 -14.82 6.49
N LEU A 110 13.37 -13.97 6.08
CA LEU A 110 11.97 -14.02 6.50
C LEU A 110 11.32 -15.39 6.28
N ILE A 111 11.64 -16.07 5.17
CA ILE A 111 11.11 -17.41 4.85
C ILE A 111 11.57 -18.45 5.86
N ASP A 112 12.82 -18.38 6.31
CA ASP A 112 13.39 -19.31 7.28
C ASP A 112 12.80 -19.08 8.67
N GLU A 113 12.59 -17.83 9.08
CA GLU A 113 11.90 -17.49 10.33
C GLU A 113 10.46 -18.04 10.34
N PHE A 114 9.75 -17.90 9.21
CA PHE A 114 8.42 -18.49 9.07
C PHE A 114 8.44 -20.01 9.23
N LYS A 115 9.36 -20.71 8.55
CA LYS A 115 9.49 -22.18 8.66
C LYS A 115 9.73 -22.60 10.10
N GLN A 116 10.64 -21.94 10.81
CA GLN A 116 10.93 -22.24 12.21
C GLN A 116 9.71 -22.01 13.12
N SER A 117 8.99 -20.90 12.93
CA SER A 117 7.81 -20.58 13.74
C SER A 117 6.69 -21.61 13.58
N PHE A 118 6.52 -22.18 12.38
CA PHE A 118 5.51 -23.21 12.13
C PHE A 118 5.96 -24.62 12.55
N SER A 119 7.27 -24.92 12.51
CA SER A 119 7.78 -26.21 12.98
C SER A 119 7.62 -26.33 14.51
N ASN A 120 7.96 -25.30 15.26
CA ASN A 120 7.82 -25.28 16.73
C ASN A 120 6.35 -25.38 17.20
N LYS A 121 5.36 -25.01 16.38
CA LYS A 121 3.93 -25.15 16.70
C LYS A 121 3.35 -26.54 16.47
N ARG A 122 4.05 -27.40 15.75
CA ARG A 122 3.59 -28.80 15.51
C ARG A 122 4.04 -29.78 16.59
N GLU A 123 4.95 -29.37 17.46
CA GLU A 123 5.50 -30.20 18.55
C GLU A 123 4.83 -29.96 19.91
N ASN A 124 3.87 -29.04 19.98
CA ASN A 124 3.04 -28.76 21.15
C ASN A 124 1.55 -29.01 20.85
#